data_8acf02d80b73483552c467ac8662e971
#
_entry.id   8acf02d80b73483552c467ac8662e971
#
_cell.length_a   1.000
_cell.length_b   1.000
_cell.length_c   1.000
_cell.angle_alpha   90.00
_cell.angle_beta   90.00
_cell.angle_gamma   90.00
#
_symmetry.space_group_name_H-M   'P 1'
#
loop_
_entity.id
_entity.type
_entity.pdbx_description
1 polymer ?
#
loop_
_entity_poly.entity_id
_entity_poly.type
_entity_poly.pdbx_seq_one_letter_code
_entity_poly.pdbx_strand_id
1 'polypeptide(L)'
;MNQLTVRKTAIMVDGGYYRKRAIYLWGKEISAVDRANELFNYCLLHLSEATEPRDLYRIFYYDCPPMERDIIHPLTKETIAFSEKAGTKWAKAFYEELKLKRKIALRMGELAESQAYYTLKPRALKEILSGTRTPAELVERDFRLIVKQKGVDMRIGLDVASLAYGRY
;
A
#
# COMPACT_ATOMS: atom_id res chain seq x y z
N MET A 1 25.04 36.66 -14.74
CA MET A 1 23.74 35.98 -14.71
C MET A 1 23.93 34.62 -13.99
N ASN A 2 23.51 34.51 -12.72
CA ASN A 2 23.54 33.25 -12.02
C ASN A 2 22.51 32.32 -12.70
N GLN A 3 22.96 31.27 -13.40
CA GLN A 3 22.06 30.21 -13.81
C GLN A 3 21.49 29.58 -12.54
N LEU A 4 20.20 29.74 -12.29
CA LEU A 4 19.49 29.05 -11.25
C LEU A 4 19.58 27.54 -11.60
N THR A 5 20.40 26.81 -10.88
CA THR A 5 20.50 25.36 -11.01
C THR A 5 19.21 24.71 -10.53
N VAL A 6 18.41 24.22 -11.46
CA VAL A 6 17.17 23.53 -11.15
C VAL A 6 17.50 22.18 -10.47
N ARG A 7 17.06 21.98 -9.23
CA ARG A 7 17.32 20.74 -8.49
C ARG A 7 16.39 19.63 -8.96
N LYS A 8 16.95 18.48 -9.31
CA LYS A 8 16.18 17.26 -9.58
C LYS A 8 15.66 16.66 -8.27
N THR A 9 14.37 16.40 -8.22
CA THR A 9 13.68 15.89 -7.04
C THR A 9 13.07 14.51 -7.30
N ALA A 10 13.42 13.52 -6.50
CA ALA A 10 12.72 12.24 -6.44
C ALA A 10 11.70 12.28 -5.30
N ILE A 11 10.50 11.77 -5.55
CA ILE A 11 9.45 11.64 -4.53
C ILE A 11 9.25 10.16 -4.23
N MET A 12 9.35 9.79 -2.96
CA MET A 12 9.17 8.41 -2.50
C MET A 12 7.87 8.30 -1.73
N VAL A 13 6.99 7.41 -2.18
CA VAL A 13 5.67 7.21 -1.60
C VAL A 13 5.56 5.80 -1.04
N ASP A 14 5.43 5.69 0.28
CA ASP A 14 4.98 4.46 0.92
C ASP A 14 3.49 4.26 0.59
N GLY A 15 3.20 3.29 -0.28
CA GLY A 15 1.85 3.03 -0.78
C GLY A 15 0.90 2.53 0.29
N GLY A 16 1.39 1.73 1.23
CA GLY A 16 0.60 1.24 2.37
C GLY A 16 0.16 2.38 3.29
N TYR A 17 1.08 3.28 3.61
CA TYR A 17 0.78 4.48 4.40
C TYR A 17 -0.13 5.44 3.63
N TYR A 18 0.21 5.75 2.37
CA TYR A 18 -0.59 6.64 1.52
C TYR A 18 -2.04 6.20 1.44
N ARG A 19 -2.32 4.94 1.10
CA ARG A 19 -3.70 4.44 0.97
C ARG A 19 -4.49 4.56 2.26
N LYS A 20 -3.89 4.23 3.41
CA LYS A 20 -4.54 4.40 4.72
C LYS A 20 -4.85 5.86 5.00
N ARG A 21 -3.91 6.75 4.72
CA ARG A 21 -4.05 8.18 4.96
C ARG A 21 -5.06 8.82 4.01
N ALA A 22 -5.04 8.46 2.74
CA ALA A 22 -5.97 8.92 1.73
C ALA A 22 -7.42 8.52 2.07
N ILE A 23 -7.64 7.27 2.49
CA ILE A 23 -8.96 6.81 2.95
C ILE A 23 -9.45 7.62 4.16
N TYR A 24 -8.56 7.92 5.10
CA TYR A 24 -8.91 8.70 6.28
C TYR A 24 -9.28 10.15 5.95
N LEU A 25 -8.53 10.80 5.06
CA LEU A 25 -8.71 12.22 4.74
C LEU A 25 -9.79 12.47 3.69
N TRP A 26 -9.91 11.61 2.70
CA TRP A 26 -10.69 11.87 1.47
C TRP A 26 -11.73 10.76 1.18
N GLY A 27 -11.86 9.79 2.07
CA GLY A 27 -12.82 8.72 1.93
C GLY A 27 -12.32 7.52 1.11
N LYS A 28 -13.14 6.45 1.17
CA LYS A 28 -12.83 5.15 0.55
C LYS A 28 -13.42 5.02 -0.86
N GLU A 29 -14.55 5.66 -1.10
CA GLU A 29 -15.33 5.51 -2.34
C GLU A 29 -14.78 6.42 -3.45
N ILE A 30 -13.72 5.96 -4.09
CA ILE A 30 -13.09 6.65 -5.22
C ILE A 30 -12.64 5.62 -6.24
N SER A 31 -12.72 5.95 -7.52
CA SER A 31 -12.22 5.08 -8.59
C SER A 31 -10.70 4.91 -8.52
N ALA A 32 -10.21 3.82 -9.08
CA ALA A 32 -8.76 3.58 -9.21
C ALA A 32 -8.07 4.68 -10.03
N VAL A 33 -8.72 5.13 -11.10
CA VAL A 33 -8.27 6.22 -11.98
C VAL A 33 -8.13 7.53 -11.21
N ASP A 34 -9.20 7.92 -10.49
CA ASP A 34 -9.22 9.19 -9.76
C ASP A 34 -8.21 9.19 -8.62
N ARG A 35 -8.06 8.06 -7.90
CA ARG A 35 -7.04 7.93 -6.86
C ARG A 35 -5.62 8.01 -7.42
N ALA A 36 -5.37 7.45 -8.60
CA ALA A 36 -4.07 7.56 -9.26
C ALA A 36 -3.79 9.00 -9.73
N ASN A 37 -4.80 9.70 -10.23
CA ASN A 37 -4.71 11.12 -10.58
C ASN A 37 -4.44 11.98 -9.35
N GLU A 38 -5.18 11.76 -8.26
CA GLU A 38 -5.02 12.46 -6.99
C GLU A 38 -3.59 12.31 -6.44
N LEU A 39 -3.07 11.07 -6.36
CA LEU A 39 -1.71 10.82 -5.92
C LEU A 39 -0.69 11.58 -6.78
N PHE A 40 -0.83 11.48 -8.10
CA PHE A 40 0.08 12.14 -9.04
C PHE A 40 0.09 13.66 -8.83
N ASN A 41 -1.09 14.27 -8.79
CA ASN A 41 -1.24 15.71 -8.59
C ASN A 41 -0.71 16.14 -7.21
N TYR A 42 -0.98 15.35 -6.16
CA TYR A 42 -0.45 15.61 -4.83
C TYR A 42 1.08 15.62 -4.80
N CYS A 43 1.71 14.66 -5.51
CA CYS A 43 3.17 14.67 -5.67
C CYS A 43 3.68 15.93 -6.39
N LEU A 44 2.96 16.39 -7.42
CA LEU A 44 3.36 17.61 -8.15
C LEU A 44 3.24 18.89 -7.30
N LEU A 45 2.28 18.96 -6.38
CA LEU A 45 2.15 20.09 -5.45
C LEU A 45 3.42 20.29 -4.62
N HIS A 46 4.08 19.24 -4.16
CA HIS A 46 5.34 19.34 -3.42
C HIS A 46 6.50 19.95 -4.22
N LEU A 47 6.39 19.97 -5.55
CA LEU A 47 7.37 20.66 -6.40
C LEU A 47 7.03 22.13 -6.59
N SER A 48 5.75 22.46 -6.75
CA SER A 48 5.28 23.83 -6.99
C SER A 48 5.35 24.71 -5.73
N GLU A 49 5.19 24.12 -4.55
CA GLU A 49 5.28 24.82 -3.26
C GLU A 49 6.72 25.01 -2.75
N ALA A 50 7.70 24.49 -3.47
CA ALA A 50 9.09 24.63 -3.09
C ALA A 50 9.58 26.07 -3.31
N THR A 51 10.37 26.59 -2.37
CA THR A 51 10.96 27.94 -2.45
C THR A 51 12.00 28.09 -3.56
N GLU A 52 12.57 26.98 -4.03
CA GLU A 52 13.53 26.93 -5.13
C GLU A 52 12.97 26.13 -6.32
N PRO A 53 13.32 26.48 -7.56
CA PRO A 53 12.89 25.73 -8.74
C PRO A 53 13.32 24.25 -8.64
N ARG A 54 12.35 23.34 -8.79
CA ARG A 54 12.57 21.88 -8.75
C ARG A 54 12.04 21.23 -10.01
N ASP A 55 12.78 20.26 -10.54
CA ASP A 55 12.34 19.40 -11.62
C ASP A 55 12.09 17.99 -11.10
N LEU A 56 10.97 17.41 -11.50
CA LEU A 56 10.63 16.04 -11.12
C LEU A 56 11.57 15.07 -11.84
N TYR A 57 12.44 14.41 -11.08
CA TYR A 57 13.18 13.26 -11.58
C TYR A 57 12.24 12.07 -11.75
N ARG A 58 11.66 11.58 -10.64
CA ARG A 58 10.74 10.43 -10.63
C ARG A 58 9.92 10.36 -9.33
N ILE A 59 8.74 9.78 -9.44
CA ILE A 59 7.93 9.35 -8.30
C ILE A 59 8.11 7.85 -8.17
N PHE A 60 8.61 7.38 -7.04
CA PHE A 60 8.72 5.95 -6.70
C PHE A 60 7.57 5.60 -5.76
N TYR A 61 6.73 4.67 -6.18
CA TYR A 61 5.61 4.18 -5.38
C TYR A 61 5.92 2.77 -4.89
N TYR A 62 6.01 2.59 -3.58
CA TYR A 62 6.39 1.34 -2.93
C TYR A 62 5.17 0.68 -2.31
N ASP A 63 4.89 -0.56 -2.68
CA ASP A 63 3.78 -1.34 -2.14
C ASP A 63 4.01 -2.83 -2.36
N CYS A 64 3.07 -3.65 -1.89
CA CYS A 64 2.97 -5.06 -2.24
C CYS A 64 1.75 -5.30 -3.13
N PRO A 65 1.79 -6.29 -4.03
CA PRO A 65 0.59 -6.71 -4.75
C PRO A 65 -0.51 -7.11 -3.76
N PRO A 66 -1.79 -6.97 -4.13
CA PRO A 66 -2.88 -7.46 -3.32
C PRO A 66 -2.84 -8.98 -3.24
N MET A 67 -3.43 -9.55 -2.19
CA MET A 67 -3.57 -10.98 -2.06
C MET A 67 -4.52 -11.54 -3.12
N GLU A 68 -4.13 -12.64 -3.74
CA GLU A 68 -4.93 -13.33 -4.77
C GLU A 68 -5.24 -14.77 -4.43
N ARG A 69 -4.43 -15.38 -3.54
CA ARG A 69 -4.58 -16.78 -3.15
C ARG A 69 -5.89 -17.00 -2.39
N ASP A 70 -6.56 -18.09 -2.73
CA ASP A 70 -7.72 -18.59 -2.00
C ASP A 70 -7.31 -19.12 -0.64
N ILE A 71 -8.08 -18.79 0.39
CA ILE A 71 -7.87 -19.28 1.76
C ILE A 71 -9.18 -19.74 2.35
N ILE A 72 -9.12 -20.91 3.03
CA ILE A 72 -10.25 -21.46 3.77
C ILE A 72 -10.39 -20.74 5.11
N HIS A 73 -11.58 -20.21 5.39
CA HIS A 73 -11.86 -19.58 6.68
C HIS A 73 -11.96 -20.66 7.80
N PRO A 74 -11.26 -20.50 8.92
CA PRO A 74 -11.15 -21.57 9.92
C PRO A 74 -12.47 -21.93 10.60
N LEU A 75 -13.39 -20.97 10.73
CA LEU A 75 -14.69 -21.19 11.36
C LEU A 75 -15.74 -21.69 10.38
N THR A 76 -15.97 -20.96 9.28
CA THR A 76 -17.04 -21.25 8.32
C THR A 76 -16.69 -22.37 7.35
N LYS A 77 -15.38 -22.70 7.22
CA LYS A 77 -14.85 -23.65 6.22
C LYS A 77 -15.07 -23.23 4.77
N GLU A 78 -15.58 -22.03 4.55
CA GLU A 78 -15.75 -21.49 3.22
C GLU A 78 -14.41 -21.05 2.61
N THR A 79 -14.25 -21.28 1.33
CA THR A 79 -13.11 -20.78 0.55
C THR A 79 -13.35 -19.32 0.19
N ILE A 80 -12.43 -18.46 0.59
CA ILE A 80 -12.47 -17.04 0.26
C ILE A 80 -11.55 -16.78 -0.93
N ALA A 81 -12.15 -16.51 -2.09
CA ALA A 81 -11.44 -16.15 -3.31
C ALA A 81 -11.00 -14.68 -3.25
N PHE A 82 -9.75 -14.43 -2.84
CA PHE A 82 -9.24 -13.06 -2.69
C PHE A 82 -9.08 -12.33 -4.02
N SER A 83 -8.77 -13.05 -5.11
CA SER A 83 -8.71 -12.50 -6.48
C SER A 83 -10.02 -11.83 -6.91
N GLU A 84 -11.16 -12.37 -6.46
CA GLU A 84 -12.49 -11.89 -6.82
C GLU A 84 -12.98 -10.70 -5.97
N LYS A 85 -12.29 -10.40 -4.87
CA LYS A 85 -12.71 -9.29 -4.00
C LYS A 85 -12.57 -7.95 -4.70
N ALA A 86 -13.57 -7.09 -4.52
CA ALA A 86 -13.59 -5.74 -5.09
C ALA A 86 -12.32 -4.94 -4.75
N GLY A 87 -11.80 -5.09 -3.52
CA GLY A 87 -10.57 -4.43 -3.09
C GLY A 87 -9.33 -4.90 -3.85
N THR A 88 -9.25 -6.19 -4.20
CA THR A 88 -8.15 -6.76 -5.00
C THR A 88 -8.23 -6.24 -6.44
N LYS A 89 -9.42 -6.27 -7.05
CA LYS A 89 -9.67 -5.74 -8.40
C LYS A 89 -9.36 -4.25 -8.48
N TRP A 90 -9.80 -3.49 -7.48
CA TRP A 90 -9.49 -2.06 -7.38
C TRP A 90 -7.99 -1.80 -7.26
N ALA A 91 -7.28 -2.54 -6.40
CA ALA A 91 -5.84 -2.34 -6.21
C ALA A 91 -5.05 -2.65 -7.49
N LYS A 92 -5.41 -3.71 -8.21
CA LYS A 92 -4.82 -4.02 -9.53
C LYS A 92 -5.05 -2.88 -10.51
N ALA A 93 -6.29 -2.42 -10.66
CA ALA A 93 -6.62 -1.31 -11.54
C ALA A 93 -5.85 -0.03 -11.16
N PHE A 94 -5.71 0.27 -9.87
CA PHE A 94 -4.94 1.40 -9.39
C PHE A 94 -3.46 1.31 -9.77
N TYR A 95 -2.83 0.13 -9.68
CA TYR A 95 -1.44 -0.03 -10.11
C TYR A 95 -1.28 0.11 -11.62
N GLU A 96 -2.24 -0.40 -12.41
CA GLU A 96 -2.21 -0.20 -13.87
C GLU A 96 -2.32 1.29 -14.22
N GLU A 97 -3.21 2.03 -13.55
CA GLU A 97 -3.33 3.48 -13.74
C GLU A 97 -2.05 4.23 -13.36
N LEU A 98 -1.36 3.82 -12.28
CA LEU A 98 -0.06 4.41 -11.93
C LEU A 98 1.01 4.15 -12.98
N LYS A 99 1.01 2.98 -13.63
CA LYS A 99 1.96 2.67 -14.72
C LYS A 99 1.79 3.59 -15.92
N LEU A 100 0.59 4.09 -16.16
CA LEU A 100 0.30 5.02 -17.26
C LEU A 100 0.80 6.45 -16.96
N LYS A 101 1.10 6.77 -15.71
CA LYS A 101 1.57 8.13 -15.33
C LYS A 101 3.05 8.30 -15.68
N ARG A 102 3.35 9.37 -16.41
CA ARG A 102 4.74 9.71 -16.72
C ARG A 102 5.56 9.95 -15.45
N LYS A 103 6.78 9.44 -15.43
CA LYS A 103 7.72 9.56 -14.31
C LYS A 103 7.31 8.82 -13.03
N ILE A 104 6.30 7.94 -13.03
CA ILE A 104 6.04 7.02 -11.94
C ILE A 104 6.78 5.70 -12.16
N ALA A 105 7.35 5.15 -11.11
CA ALA A 105 7.94 3.82 -11.06
C ALA A 105 7.35 3.05 -9.89
N LEU A 106 6.71 1.91 -10.16
CA LEU A 106 6.27 0.99 -9.12
C LEU A 106 7.46 0.17 -8.61
N ARG A 107 7.62 0.13 -7.30
CA ARG A 107 8.62 -0.63 -6.56
C ARG A 107 7.94 -1.66 -5.69
N MET A 108 7.46 -2.74 -6.33
CA MET A 108 6.63 -3.74 -5.65
C MET A 108 7.49 -4.69 -4.82
N GLY A 109 7.14 -4.83 -3.54
CA GLY A 109 7.62 -5.88 -2.67
C GLY A 109 6.93 -7.22 -2.98
N GLU A 110 7.07 -8.17 -2.07
CA GLU A 110 6.48 -9.50 -2.17
C GLU A 110 5.46 -9.72 -1.06
N LEU A 111 4.36 -10.37 -1.40
CA LEU A 111 3.38 -10.84 -0.44
C LEU A 111 3.59 -12.33 -0.19
N ALA A 112 3.87 -12.71 1.08
CA ALA A 112 4.09 -14.11 1.44
C ALA A 112 2.74 -14.86 1.55
N GLU A 113 2.05 -15.01 0.43
CA GLU A 113 0.72 -15.63 0.38
C GLU A 113 0.69 -17.07 0.87
N SER A 114 1.77 -17.85 0.61
CA SER A 114 1.90 -19.23 1.09
C SER A 114 1.95 -19.33 2.62
N GLN A 115 2.32 -18.25 3.30
CA GLN A 115 2.39 -18.15 4.75
C GLN A 115 1.18 -17.40 5.35
N ALA A 116 0.16 -17.12 4.55
CA ALA A 116 -1.04 -16.46 5.02
C ALA A 116 -1.86 -17.41 5.93
N TYR A 117 -2.33 -16.90 7.05
CA TYR A 117 -3.16 -17.66 8.00
C TYR A 117 -4.13 -16.76 8.74
N TYR A 118 -5.23 -17.35 9.21
CA TYR A 118 -6.16 -16.66 10.09
C TYR A 118 -5.74 -16.76 11.55
N THR A 119 -5.95 -15.68 12.30
CA THR A 119 -5.82 -15.65 13.76
C THR A 119 -7.00 -14.92 14.39
N LEU A 120 -7.27 -15.20 15.64
CA LEU A 120 -8.24 -14.42 16.41
C LEU A 120 -7.76 -12.98 16.59
N LYS A 121 -8.69 -12.06 16.57
CA LYS A 121 -8.43 -10.68 16.99
C LYS A 121 -8.11 -10.62 18.48
N PRO A 122 -7.24 -9.71 18.95
CA PRO A 122 -6.83 -9.64 20.35
C PRO A 122 -8.00 -9.57 21.35
N ARG A 123 -9.08 -8.88 20.97
CA ARG A 123 -10.28 -8.79 21.80
C ARG A 123 -10.94 -10.15 22.02
N ALA A 124 -11.24 -10.86 20.93
CA ALA A 124 -11.88 -12.19 21.01
C ALA A 124 -11.00 -13.19 21.77
N LEU A 125 -9.68 -13.16 21.54
CA LEU A 125 -8.73 -13.98 22.28
C LEU A 125 -8.77 -13.68 23.79
N LYS A 126 -8.77 -12.39 24.17
CA LYS A 126 -8.85 -11.97 25.58
C LYS A 126 -10.16 -12.44 26.23
N GLU A 127 -11.30 -12.28 25.54
CA GLU A 127 -12.62 -12.71 26.02
C GLU A 127 -12.67 -14.23 26.30
N ILE A 128 -12.06 -15.05 25.43
CA ILE A 128 -11.96 -16.50 25.64
C ILE A 128 -11.04 -16.82 26.82
N LEU A 129 -9.85 -16.23 26.89
CA LEU A 129 -8.89 -16.51 27.95
C LEU A 129 -9.38 -16.10 29.33
N SER A 130 -10.22 -15.06 29.41
CA SER A 130 -10.84 -14.62 30.66
C SER A 130 -12.10 -15.40 31.04
N GLY A 131 -12.55 -16.36 30.21
CA GLY A 131 -13.77 -17.11 30.43
C GLY A 131 -15.08 -16.32 30.24
N THR A 132 -15.00 -15.08 29.75
CA THR A 132 -16.19 -14.25 29.48
C THR A 132 -16.90 -14.63 28.19
N ARG A 133 -16.26 -15.48 27.36
CA ARG A 133 -16.80 -15.98 26.09
C ARG A 133 -16.25 -17.37 25.82
N THR A 134 -17.06 -18.23 25.25
CA THR A 134 -16.66 -19.59 24.86
C THR A 134 -16.23 -19.66 23.39
N PRO A 135 -15.43 -20.65 22.99
CA PRO A 135 -15.07 -20.87 21.58
C PRO A 135 -16.26 -21.07 20.65
N ALA A 136 -17.38 -21.63 21.17
CA ALA A 136 -18.61 -21.86 20.40
C ALA A 136 -19.34 -20.55 20.01
N GLU A 137 -19.06 -19.47 20.68
CA GLU A 137 -19.65 -18.14 20.43
C GLU A 137 -18.84 -17.29 19.44
N LEU A 138 -17.74 -17.84 18.91
CA LEU A 138 -16.95 -17.14 17.90
C LEU A 138 -17.73 -16.97 16.59
N VAL A 139 -17.55 -15.81 15.98
CA VAL A 139 -18.13 -15.47 14.68
C VAL A 139 -17.02 -15.06 13.70
N GLU A 140 -17.33 -15.02 12.42
CA GLU A 140 -16.37 -14.73 11.34
C GLU A 140 -15.55 -13.45 11.60
N ARG A 141 -16.24 -12.40 12.04
CA ARG A 141 -15.60 -11.08 12.34
C ARG A 141 -14.57 -11.11 13.46
N ASP A 142 -14.50 -12.18 14.26
CA ASP A 142 -13.51 -12.34 15.33
C ASP A 142 -12.15 -12.76 14.80
N PHE A 143 -12.10 -13.19 13.56
CA PHE A 143 -10.88 -13.58 12.88
C PHE A 143 -10.31 -12.42 12.06
N ARG A 144 -9.00 -12.47 11.85
CA ARG A 144 -8.28 -11.62 10.91
C ARG A 144 -7.27 -12.45 10.13
N LEU A 145 -7.14 -12.14 8.86
CA LEU A 145 -6.10 -12.69 8.01
C LEU A 145 -4.77 -11.98 8.30
N ILE A 146 -3.72 -12.75 8.48
CA ILE A 146 -2.34 -12.27 8.58
C ILE A 146 -1.62 -12.69 7.32
N VAL A 147 -1.07 -11.71 6.61
CA VAL A 147 -0.19 -11.91 5.46
C VAL A 147 1.02 -11.02 5.63
N LYS A 148 2.21 -11.59 5.51
CA LYS A 148 3.45 -10.85 5.65
C LYS A 148 3.83 -10.18 4.33
N GLN A 149 4.16 -8.91 4.40
CA GLN A 149 4.79 -8.16 3.31
C GLN A 149 6.30 -8.20 3.48
N LYS A 150 7.03 -8.35 2.39
CA LYS A 150 8.50 -8.42 2.38
C LYS A 150 9.08 -7.45 1.36
N GLY A 151 10.20 -6.85 1.71
CA GLY A 151 11.06 -6.11 0.79
C GLY A 151 10.65 -4.67 0.48
N VAL A 152 9.53 -4.15 0.98
CA VAL A 152 9.10 -2.75 0.72
C VAL A 152 10.07 -1.77 1.38
N ASP A 153 10.27 -1.86 2.70
CA ASP A 153 11.13 -0.95 3.45
C ASP A 153 12.60 -1.04 2.98
N MET A 154 13.07 -2.26 2.68
CA MET A 154 14.40 -2.46 2.15
C MET A 154 14.59 -1.77 0.79
N ARG A 155 13.60 -1.84 -0.11
CA ARG A 155 13.64 -1.16 -1.41
C ARG A 155 13.66 0.36 -1.26
N ILE A 156 12.87 0.91 -0.34
CA ILE A 156 12.91 2.35 -0.01
C ILE A 156 14.32 2.73 0.43
N GLY A 157 14.89 2.00 1.39
CA GLY A 157 16.25 2.28 1.89
C GLY A 157 17.33 2.20 0.82
N LEU A 158 17.29 1.20 -0.05
CA LEU A 158 18.23 1.05 -1.16
C LEU A 158 18.11 2.18 -2.19
N ASP A 159 16.87 2.55 -2.57
CA ASP A 159 16.66 3.63 -3.53
C ASP A 159 17.07 4.99 -2.94
N VAL A 160 16.81 5.26 -1.64
CA VAL A 160 17.30 6.47 -0.94
C VAL A 160 18.84 6.52 -0.99
N ALA A 161 19.50 5.42 -0.60
CA ALA A 161 20.95 5.37 -0.62
C ALA A 161 21.50 5.57 -2.05
N SER A 162 20.93 4.89 -3.04
CA SER A 162 21.36 4.99 -4.44
C SER A 162 21.19 6.42 -4.99
N LEU A 163 20.09 7.08 -4.70
CA LEU A 163 19.82 8.46 -5.14
C LEU A 163 20.69 9.48 -4.42
N ALA A 164 20.98 9.26 -3.13
CA ALA A 164 21.83 10.16 -2.33
C ALA A 164 23.31 10.12 -2.76
N TYR A 165 23.80 8.94 -3.16
CA TYR A 165 25.20 8.76 -3.59
C TYR A 165 25.38 8.84 -5.11
N GLY A 166 24.30 8.68 -5.89
CA GLY A 166 24.33 8.85 -7.34
C GLY A 166 24.49 10.31 -7.74
N ARG A 167 25.37 10.57 -8.69
CA ARG A 167 25.46 11.88 -9.35
C ARG A 167 24.42 11.92 -10.48
N TYR A 168 23.22 12.43 -10.19
CA TYR A 168 22.15 12.59 -11.17
C TYR A 168 21.97 14.06 -11.58
#